data_2657ebf8c9e0f59014c03b7ab152dc17
#
_entry.id   2657ebf8c9e0f59014c03b7ab152dc17
#
_cell.length_a   1.000
_cell.length_b   1.000
_cell.length_c   1.000
_cell.angle_alpha   90.00
_cell.angle_beta   90.00
_cell.angle_gamma   90.00
#
_symmetry.space_group_name_H-M   'P 1'
#
loop_
_entity.id
_entity.type
_entity.pdbx_description
1 polymer ?
#
loop_
_entity_poly.entity_id
_entity_poly.type
_entity_poly.pdbx_seq_one_letter_code
_entity_poly.pdbx_strand_id
1 'polypeptide(L)'
;MAITPTQFAKTTRQSANWNDAKRRVLSTYREWIRAAPEIQTMYNVPLPVSVLRTRIREEFERHRFANKLPVVDVLLFKSHAEFQETMNFWKQTTHVMSYFKEENFRGDKRLPNSFMTGFLE
;
A
#
# COMPACT_ATOMS: atom_id res chain seq x y z
N MET A 1 -29.34 20.08 -11.36
CA MET A 1 -28.88 19.29 -10.22
C MET A 1 -27.41 19.61 -9.95
N ALA A 2 -27.11 20.05 -8.75
CA ALA A 2 -25.74 20.36 -8.39
C ALA A 2 -24.97 19.08 -8.11
N ILE A 3 -23.81 18.92 -8.75
CA ILE A 3 -22.91 17.79 -8.50
C ILE A 3 -21.92 18.24 -7.43
N THR A 4 -21.93 17.56 -6.29
CA THR A 4 -20.95 17.82 -5.24
C THR A 4 -19.65 17.12 -5.58
N PRO A 5 -18.48 17.77 -5.39
CA PRO A 5 -17.19 17.14 -5.71
C PRO A 5 -16.93 15.82 -4.94
N THR A 6 -17.59 15.65 -3.80
CA THR A 6 -17.39 14.49 -2.94
C THR A 6 -18.47 13.41 -3.12
N GLN A 7 -19.32 13.54 -4.13
CA GLN A 7 -20.44 12.62 -4.32
C GLN A 7 -20.00 11.16 -4.42
N PHE A 8 -18.89 10.88 -5.08
CA PHE A 8 -18.34 9.55 -5.27
C PHE A 8 -17.12 9.27 -4.40
N ALA A 9 -16.85 10.14 -3.43
CA ALA A 9 -15.73 9.93 -2.53
C ALA A 9 -16.00 8.73 -1.63
N LYS A 10 -14.95 7.96 -1.36
CA LYS A 10 -15.03 6.84 -0.43
C LYS A 10 -15.18 7.37 0.98
N THR A 11 -16.26 6.97 1.64
CA THR A 11 -16.47 7.33 3.05
C THR A 11 -15.80 6.30 3.94
N THR A 12 -15.37 6.74 5.13
CA THR A 12 -14.84 5.81 6.13
C THR A 12 -15.98 4.91 6.62
N ARG A 13 -15.64 3.65 6.83
CA ARG A 13 -16.59 2.66 7.34
C ARG A 13 -15.94 1.91 8.47
N GLN A 14 -16.67 1.75 9.56
CA GLN A 14 -16.22 0.94 10.67
C GLN A 14 -16.62 -0.52 10.44
N SER A 15 -15.71 -1.43 10.77
CA SER A 15 -15.99 -2.85 10.72
C SER A 15 -16.89 -3.24 11.87
N ALA A 16 -17.91 -4.06 11.59
CA ALA A 16 -18.88 -4.49 12.62
C ALA A 16 -18.21 -5.44 13.64
N ASN A 17 -17.33 -6.31 13.16
CA ASN A 17 -16.61 -7.25 14.00
C ASN A 17 -15.33 -7.69 13.30
N TRP A 18 -14.55 -8.59 13.93
CA TRP A 18 -13.31 -9.07 13.35
C TRP A 18 -13.51 -9.88 12.07
N ASN A 19 -14.62 -10.59 11.92
CA ASN A 19 -14.90 -11.32 10.70
C ASN A 19 -15.11 -10.37 9.52
N ASP A 20 -15.83 -9.27 9.73
CA ASP A 20 -16.03 -8.24 8.72
C ASP A 20 -14.69 -7.58 8.35
N ALA A 21 -13.89 -7.24 9.34
CA ALA A 21 -12.56 -6.66 9.12
C ALA A 21 -11.68 -7.60 8.29
N LYS A 22 -11.69 -8.89 8.61
CA LYS A 22 -10.91 -9.89 7.89
C LYS A 22 -11.32 -9.98 6.42
N ARG A 23 -12.61 -9.97 6.15
CA ARG A 23 -13.12 -9.98 4.77
C ARG A 23 -12.66 -8.75 4.00
N ARG A 24 -12.73 -7.59 4.64
CA ARG A 24 -12.30 -6.33 4.02
C ARG A 24 -10.80 -6.33 3.71
N VAL A 25 -9.99 -6.82 4.63
CA VAL A 25 -8.54 -6.92 4.43
C VAL A 25 -8.22 -7.85 3.26
N LEU A 26 -8.84 -9.02 3.22
CA LEU A 26 -8.62 -9.97 2.15
C LEU A 26 -9.08 -9.45 0.79
N SER A 27 -10.20 -8.75 0.77
CA SER A 27 -10.71 -8.12 -0.45
C SER A 27 -9.74 -7.06 -0.97
N THR A 28 -9.25 -6.20 -0.08
CA THR A 28 -8.28 -5.15 -0.42
C THR A 28 -6.97 -5.76 -0.93
N TYR A 29 -6.49 -6.80 -0.28
CA TYR A 29 -5.28 -7.51 -0.70
C TYR A 29 -5.43 -8.07 -2.12
N ARG A 30 -6.56 -8.68 -2.42
CA ARG A 30 -6.83 -9.23 -3.75
C ARG A 30 -6.87 -8.13 -4.82
N GLU A 31 -7.45 -6.98 -4.49
CA GLU A 31 -7.47 -5.84 -5.41
C GLU A 31 -6.05 -5.41 -5.77
N TRP A 32 -5.17 -5.27 -4.79
CA TRP A 32 -3.79 -4.91 -5.03
C TRP A 32 -3.05 -5.95 -5.87
N ILE A 33 -3.22 -7.22 -5.53
CA ILE A 33 -2.54 -8.31 -6.26
C ILE A 33 -2.99 -8.37 -7.71
N ARG A 34 -4.29 -8.17 -7.97
CA ARG A 34 -4.82 -8.17 -9.32
C ARG A 34 -4.40 -6.94 -10.12
N ALA A 35 -4.17 -5.83 -9.44
CA ALA A 35 -3.75 -4.60 -10.09
C ALA A 35 -2.25 -4.54 -10.39
N ALA A 36 -1.46 -5.44 -9.83
CA ALA A 36 0.00 -5.40 -9.99
C ALA A 36 0.47 -5.36 -11.46
N PRO A 37 -0.07 -6.18 -12.39
CA PRO A 37 0.33 -6.09 -13.79
C PRO A 37 -0.01 -4.75 -14.44
N GLU A 38 -1.16 -4.17 -14.09
CA GLU A 38 -1.56 -2.85 -14.59
C GLU A 38 -0.63 -1.76 -14.09
N ILE A 39 -0.26 -1.83 -12.81
CA ILE A 39 0.67 -0.88 -12.21
C ILE A 39 2.02 -0.95 -12.91
N GLN A 40 2.52 -2.17 -13.17
CA GLN A 40 3.77 -2.35 -13.88
C GLN A 40 3.75 -1.67 -15.25
N THR A 41 2.69 -1.87 -16.00
CA THR A 41 2.54 -1.30 -17.34
C THR A 41 2.35 0.21 -17.26
N MET A 42 1.49 0.68 -16.36
CA MET A 42 1.13 2.08 -16.23
C MET A 42 2.32 2.97 -15.86
N TYR A 43 3.16 2.50 -14.95
CA TYR A 43 4.31 3.26 -14.45
C TYR A 43 5.64 2.83 -15.06
N ASN A 44 5.62 1.91 -16.03
CA ASN A 44 6.82 1.37 -16.66
C ASN A 44 7.86 0.89 -15.64
N VAL A 45 7.40 0.13 -14.65
CA VAL A 45 8.28 -0.38 -13.59
C VAL A 45 9.20 -1.44 -14.20
N PRO A 46 10.53 -1.31 -14.06
CA PRO A 46 11.46 -2.27 -14.66
C PRO A 46 11.59 -3.59 -13.90
N LEU A 47 10.73 -3.82 -12.93
CA LEU A 47 10.73 -5.02 -12.10
C LEU A 47 9.62 -5.96 -12.55
N PRO A 48 9.80 -7.29 -12.40
CA PRO A 48 8.74 -8.24 -12.73
C PRO A 48 7.54 -8.13 -11.79
N VAL A 49 6.38 -8.56 -12.27
CA VAL A 49 5.13 -8.52 -11.49
C VAL A 49 5.27 -9.28 -10.17
N SER A 50 6.06 -10.36 -10.15
CA SER A 50 6.28 -11.12 -8.93
C SER A 50 6.90 -10.29 -7.81
N VAL A 51 7.80 -9.36 -8.15
CA VAL A 51 8.41 -8.44 -7.17
C VAL A 51 7.37 -7.47 -6.62
N LEU A 52 6.51 -6.95 -7.49
CA LEU A 52 5.43 -6.07 -7.06
C LEU A 52 4.49 -6.78 -6.09
N ARG A 53 4.10 -8.01 -6.41
CA ARG A 53 3.24 -8.82 -5.55
C ARG A 53 3.90 -9.15 -4.21
N THR A 54 5.19 -9.45 -4.22
CA THR A 54 5.94 -9.68 -2.98
C THR A 54 5.94 -8.44 -2.10
N ARG A 55 6.14 -7.27 -2.68
CA ARG A 55 6.14 -6.02 -1.94
C ARG A 55 4.77 -5.72 -1.35
N ILE A 56 3.71 -5.96 -2.10
CA ILE A 56 2.33 -5.80 -1.63
C ILE A 56 2.10 -6.71 -0.41
N ARG A 57 2.50 -7.97 -0.52
CA ARG A 57 2.35 -8.93 0.55
C ARG A 57 3.11 -8.50 1.82
N GLU A 58 4.33 -8.01 1.65
CA GLU A 58 5.13 -7.54 2.78
C GLU A 58 4.45 -6.37 3.50
N GLU A 59 3.84 -5.46 2.76
CA GLU A 59 3.15 -4.33 3.36
C GLU A 59 1.95 -4.78 4.18
N PHE A 60 1.18 -5.74 3.69
CA PHE A 60 0.07 -6.30 4.45
C PHE A 60 0.55 -7.10 5.66
N GLU A 61 1.62 -7.85 5.52
CA GLU A 61 2.15 -8.67 6.62
C GLU A 61 2.80 -7.83 7.72
N ARG A 62 3.29 -6.64 7.39
CA ARG A 62 3.82 -5.70 8.39
C ARG A 62 2.80 -5.41 9.48
N HIS A 63 1.53 -5.40 9.13
CA HIS A 63 0.45 -5.06 10.05
C HIS A 63 -0.38 -6.27 10.49
N ARG A 64 0.13 -7.49 10.30
CA ARG A 64 -0.62 -8.72 10.61
C ARG A 64 -0.97 -8.87 12.09
N PHE A 65 -0.22 -8.23 12.97
CA PHE A 65 -0.43 -8.31 14.41
C PHE A 65 -1.25 -7.15 14.97
N ALA A 66 -1.91 -6.38 14.11
CA ALA A 66 -2.83 -5.34 14.57
C ALA A 66 -3.96 -6.01 15.38
N ASN A 67 -4.09 -5.60 16.65
CA ASN A 67 -4.99 -6.24 17.59
C ASN A 67 -6.19 -5.38 17.98
N LYS A 68 -6.30 -4.17 17.40
CA LYS A 68 -7.40 -3.26 17.66
C LYS A 68 -8.18 -3.02 16.38
N LEU A 69 -9.49 -3.19 16.44
CA LEU A 69 -10.36 -3.02 15.29
C LEU A 69 -10.30 -1.63 14.65
N PRO A 70 -10.30 -0.53 15.42
CA PRO A 70 -10.15 0.81 14.82
C PRO A 70 -8.85 1.00 14.05
N VAL A 71 -7.76 0.38 14.49
CA VAL A 71 -6.47 0.44 13.78
C VAL A 71 -6.58 -0.23 12.41
N VAL A 72 -7.24 -1.38 12.35
CA VAL A 72 -7.47 -2.08 11.08
C VAL A 72 -8.29 -1.21 10.13
N ASP A 73 -9.32 -0.54 10.64
CA ASP A 73 -10.16 0.33 9.82
C ASP A 73 -9.38 1.50 9.25
N VAL A 74 -8.49 2.11 10.03
CA VAL A 74 -7.62 3.20 9.56
C VAL A 74 -6.66 2.70 8.48
N LEU A 75 -6.07 1.53 8.69
CA LEU A 75 -5.15 0.94 7.70
C LEU A 75 -5.87 0.62 6.40
N LEU A 76 -7.11 0.13 6.46
CA LEU A 76 -7.92 -0.13 5.29
C LEU A 76 -8.22 1.15 4.52
N PHE A 77 -8.56 2.22 5.21
CA PHE A 77 -8.82 3.51 4.59
C PHE A 77 -7.56 4.04 3.89
N LYS A 78 -6.42 3.98 4.56
CA LYS A 78 -5.14 4.40 3.97
C LYS A 78 -4.80 3.56 2.74
N SER A 79 -5.01 2.26 2.81
CA SER A 79 -4.76 1.36 1.68
C SER A 79 -5.64 1.73 0.48
N HIS A 80 -6.91 2.03 0.73
CA HIS A 80 -7.82 2.43 -0.34
C HIS A 80 -7.39 3.75 -0.98
N ALA A 81 -6.97 4.72 -0.18
CA ALA A 81 -6.49 5.99 -0.68
C ALA A 81 -5.25 5.80 -1.56
N GLU A 82 -4.30 4.99 -1.11
CA GLU A 82 -3.09 4.67 -1.88
C GLU A 82 -3.44 3.97 -3.19
N PHE A 83 -4.38 3.03 -3.14
CA PHE A 83 -4.83 2.30 -4.33
C PHE A 83 -5.44 3.26 -5.35
N GLN A 84 -6.30 4.15 -4.90
CA GLN A 84 -6.92 5.14 -5.76
C GLN A 84 -5.89 6.06 -6.42
N GLU A 85 -4.95 6.58 -5.64
CA GLU A 85 -3.89 7.44 -6.15
C GLU A 85 -3.05 6.72 -7.19
N THR A 86 -2.74 5.45 -6.95
CA THR A 86 -1.95 4.65 -7.87
C THR A 86 -2.71 4.37 -9.16
N MET A 87 -3.96 3.93 -9.06
CA MET A 87 -4.73 3.52 -10.24
C MET A 87 -5.20 4.71 -11.08
N ASN A 88 -5.31 5.90 -10.48
CA ASN A 88 -5.66 7.12 -11.20
C ASN A 88 -4.45 7.84 -11.80
N PHE A 89 -3.28 7.24 -11.69
CA PHE A 89 -2.02 7.79 -12.21
C PHE A 89 -1.68 9.16 -11.58
N TRP A 90 -2.04 9.34 -10.32
CA TRP A 90 -1.71 10.57 -9.59
C TRP A 90 -0.29 10.57 -9.04
N LYS A 91 0.34 9.39 -8.95
CA LYS A 91 1.72 9.26 -8.49
C LYS A 91 2.67 9.34 -9.68
N GLN A 92 3.89 9.78 -9.40
CA GLN A 92 4.97 9.74 -10.38
C GLN A 92 5.70 8.40 -10.30
N THR A 93 6.38 8.04 -11.38
CA THR A 93 7.17 6.80 -11.43
C THR A 93 8.18 6.72 -10.27
N THR A 94 8.78 7.85 -9.90
CA THR A 94 9.72 7.91 -8.78
C THR A 94 9.06 7.55 -7.45
N HIS A 95 7.83 7.94 -7.23
CA HIS A 95 7.08 7.59 -6.02
C HIS A 95 6.83 6.09 -5.96
N VAL A 96 6.44 5.50 -7.09
CA VAL A 96 6.20 4.05 -7.15
C VAL A 96 7.50 3.29 -6.95
N MET A 97 8.58 3.73 -7.59
CA MET A 97 9.89 3.07 -7.44
C MET A 97 10.44 3.16 -6.03
N SER A 98 10.05 4.18 -5.26
CA SER A 98 10.52 4.32 -3.88
C SER A 98 10.06 3.17 -2.98
N TYR A 99 8.95 2.50 -3.31
CA TYR A 99 8.49 1.35 -2.54
C TYR A 99 9.42 0.14 -2.67
N PHE A 100 10.27 0.11 -3.69
CA PHE A 100 11.14 -1.00 -3.99
C PHE A 100 12.58 -0.76 -3.56
N LYS A 101 12.84 0.33 -2.86
CA LYS A 101 14.14 0.55 -2.23
C LYS A 101 14.35 -0.51 -1.15
N GLU A 102 15.59 -0.96 -1.01
CA GLU A 102 15.91 -2.05 -0.10
C GLU A 102 15.44 -1.78 1.34
N GLU A 103 15.60 -0.57 1.81
CA GLU A 103 15.20 -0.16 3.16
C GLU A 103 13.68 -0.26 3.37
N ASN A 104 12.88 -0.08 2.31
CA ASN A 104 11.42 -0.21 2.38
C ASN A 104 10.98 -1.64 2.12
N PHE A 105 11.72 -2.35 1.26
CA PHE A 105 11.37 -3.69 0.79
C PHE A 105 11.41 -4.73 1.90
N ARG A 106 12.45 -4.68 2.72
CA ARG A 106 12.62 -5.68 3.78
C ARG A 106 11.92 -5.34 5.08
N GLY A 107 11.42 -4.12 5.20
CA GLY A 107 10.83 -3.66 6.45
C GLY A 107 11.82 -3.56 7.61
N ASP A 108 13.04 -3.95 7.35
CA ASP A 108 14.14 -3.95 8.30
C ASP A 108 15.09 -2.82 7.92
N LYS A 109 15.06 -1.77 8.70
CA LYS A 109 15.94 -0.63 8.45
C LYS A 109 17.25 -0.86 9.16
N ARG A 110 18.25 -1.23 8.42
CA ARG A 110 19.61 -1.26 8.93
C ARG A 110 20.13 0.17 8.96
N LEU A 111 19.95 0.80 10.10
CA LEU A 111 20.49 2.13 10.28
C LEU A 111 22.01 2.03 10.42
N PRO A 112 22.76 2.90 9.73
CA PRO A 112 24.21 2.90 9.90
C PRO A 112 24.56 3.27 11.35
N ASN A 113 25.61 2.63 11.88
CA ASN A 113 26.03 2.86 13.25
C ASN A 113 26.64 4.24 13.45
N SER A 114 27.08 4.89 12.38
CA SER A 114 27.65 6.22 12.43
C SER A 114 27.30 6.97 11.15
N PHE A 115 27.42 8.30 11.22
CA PHE A 115 27.21 9.15 10.05
C PHE A 115 28.15 8.77 8.89
N MET A 116 29.41 8.47 9.20
CA MET A 116 30.38 8.13 8.15
C MET A 116 30.03 6.81 7.46
N THR A 117 29.55 5.83 8.20
CA THR A 117 29.12 4.56 7.64
C THR A 117 27.96 4.76 6.67
N GLY A 118 26.98 5.56 7.07
CA GLY A 118 25.85 5.86 6.22
C GLY A 118 26.22 6.68 5.00
N PHE A 119 27.19 7.56 5.13
CA PHE A 119 27.66 8.41 4.04
C PHE A 119 28.44 7.62 3.00
N LEU A 120 29.23 6.62 3.44
CA LEU A 120 30.10 5.84 2.54
C LEU A 120 29.36 4.70 1.82
N GLU A 121 28.20 4.31 2.32
CA GLU A 121 27.35 3.36 1.66
C GLU A 121 26.45 4.06 0.64
#